data_c23c92101c81f596d14e6feb88a254ed
#
_entry.id   c23c92101c81f596d14e6feb88a254ed
#
_cell.length_a   1.000
_cell.length_b   1.000
_cell.length_c   1.000
_cell.angle_alpha   90.00
_cell.angle_beta   90.00
_cell.angle_gamma   90.00
#
_symmetry.space_group_name_H-M   'P 1'
#
loop_
_entity.id
_entity.type
_entity.pdbx_description
1 polymer ?
#
loop_
_entity_poly.entity_id
_entity_poly.type
_entity_poly.pdbx_seq_one_letter_code
_entity_poly.pdbx_strand_id
1 'polypeptide(L)'
;MDYHEEIGKNHFKQSKDIIRFFEKYFGEFQWWDDGYKLVEVSYLGMEHQSAVTYGNNWSNWGGERSWTNKYYGIVDGLLFHETAHEWWGNSITAIDPAHMWIQEGFAVYSEALYIEHKLGYNVMIDFLLKKREGIKNNLPIVGPVNENYWAVGDSYNKGAWVLHTLRNAINNDDLWFSTLKKFAVDNAKSHVSTETFLNYIIKATGKNYQLVFYQYFYDHRPPTFEYYQEGQMFYYRWSNVISGFAMPVDIDLN
;
A
#
# COMPACT_ATOMS: atom_id res chain seq x y z
N MET A 1 14.00 25.89 -10.49
CA MET A 1 13.97 27.27 -9.98
C MET A 1 15.16 27.45 -9.07
N ASP A 2 16.07 28.32 -9.46
CA ASP A 2 17.43 28.41 -8.84
C ASP A 2 17.41 28.74 -7.34
N TYR A 3 16.37 29.45 -6.88
CA TYR A 3 16.22 29.82 -5.46
C TYR A 3 15.79 28.66 -4.53
N HIS A 4 15.38 27.54 -5.08
CA HIS A 4 15.06 26.31 -4.30
C HIS A 4 16.16 25.25 -4.37
N GLU A 5 17.19 25.44 -5.18
CA GLU A 5 18.18 24.41 -5.50
C GLU A 5 18.84 23.80 -4.27
N GLU A 6 19.32 24.63 -3.35
CA GLU A 6 20.04 24.14 -2.15
C GLU A 6 19.09 23.42 -1.18
N ILE A 7 17.89 23.98 -0.95
CA ILE A 7 16.86 23.39 -0.10
C ILE A 7 16.41 22.06 -0.69
N GLY A 8 16.12 22.02 -1.99
CA GLY A 8 15.70 20.82 -2.70
C GLY A 8 16.77 19.73 -2.66
N LYS A 9 18.02 20.06 -2.97
CA LYS A 9 19.15 19.11 -2.88
C LYS A 9 19.30 18.51 -1.49
N ASN A 10 19.12 19.31 -0.45
CA ASN A 10 19.20 18.80 0.92
C ASN A 10 18.01 17.90 1.28
N HIS A 11 16.80 18.31 0.91
CA HIS A 11 15.56 17.55 1.17
C HIS A 11 15.57 16.20 0.44
N PHE A 12 15.96 16.19 -0.82
CA PHE A 12 15.97 15.00 -1.67
C PHE A 12 17.04 13.96 -1.32
N LYS A 13 17.95 14.24 -0.42
CA LYS A 13 18.91 13.23 0.10
C LYS A 13 18.19 12.01 0.72
N GLN A 14 16.96 12.18 1.19
CA GLN A 14 16.11 11.11 1.72
C GLN A 14 15.87 10.00 0.68
N SER A 15 15.82 10.34 -0.60
CA SER A 15 15.53 9.37 -1.67
C SER A 15 16.50 8.19 -1.69
N LYS A 16 17.76 8.40 -1.28
CA LYS A 16 18.75 7.31 -1.22
C LYS A 16 18.35 6.22 -0.21
N ASP A 17 17.81 6.61 0.93
CA ASP A 17 17.38 5.68 1.96
C ASP A 17 16.06 5.01 1.57
N ILE A 18 15.17 5.76 0.92
CA ILE A 18 13.92 5.26 0.38
C ILE A 18 14.19 4.19 -0.69
N ILE A 19 15.03 4.45 -1.68
CA ILE A 19 15.38 3.50 -2.74
C ILE A 19 16.01 2.24 -2.15
N ARG A 20 16.94 2.37 -1.21
CA ARG A 20 17.55 1.20 -0.53
C ARG A 20 16.51 0.35 0.20
N PHE A 21 15.51 0.98 0.82
CA PHE A 21 14.41 0.26 1.44
C PHE A 21 13.62 -0.53 0.40
N PHE A 22 13.24 0.09 -0.71
CA PHE A 22 12.51 -0.58 -1.78
C PHE A 22 13.29 -1.73 -2.39
N GLU A 23 14.57 -1.55 -2.68
CA GLU A 23 15.44 -2.63 -3.20
C GLU A 23 15.55 -3.80 -2.22
N LYS A 24 15.61 -3.52 -0.93
CA LYS A 24 15.64 -4.58 0.09
C LYS A 24 14.35 -5.40 0.09
N TYR A 25 13.19 -4.76 0.06
CA TYR A 25 11.90 -5.40 0.27
C TYR A 25 11.23 -5.87 -1.02
N PHE A 26 11.49 -5.22 -2.16
CA PHE A 26 10.76 -5.46 -3.41
C PHE A 26 11.66 -5.74 -4.61
N GLY A 27 12.97 -5.77 -4.44
CA GLY A 27 13.92 -6.04 -5.52
C GLY A 27 14.49 -4.78 -6.15
N GLU A 28 15.47 -4.97 -7.02
CA GLU A 28 16.24 -3.89 -7.65
C GLU A 28 15.34 -2.87 -8.36
N PHE A 29 15.75 -1.60 -8.32
CA PHE A 29 15.13 -0.54 -9.12
C PHE A 29 15.28 -0.82 -10.62
N GLN A 30 14.16 -0.90 -11.33
CA GLN A 30 14.13 -1.42 -12.70
C GLN A 30 14.60 -0.44 -13.78
N TRP A 31 14.84 0.82 -13.41
CA TRP A 31 15.07 1.91 -14.34
C TRP A 31 16.43 2.58 -14.15
N TRP A 32 17.46 1.85 -13.67
CA TRP A 32 18.79 2.41 -13.45
C TRP A 32 19.43 2.97 -14.73
N ASP A 33 19.10 2.43 -15.90
CA ASP A 33 19.57 2.95 -17.18
C ASP A 33 19.02 4.35 -17.48
N ASP A 34 17.79 4.63 -17.05
CA ASP A 34 17.16 5.94 -17.16
C ASP A 34 17.56 6.88 -16.00
N GLY A 35 17.93 6.30 -14.87
CA GLY A 35 18.26 6.97 -13.61
C GLY A 35 17.03 7.51 -12.88
N TYR A 36 17.17 7.70 -11.57
CA TYR A 36 16.12 8.27 -10.72
C TYR A 36 16.28 9.78 -10.63
N LYS A 37 15.23 10.53 -10.96
CA LYS A 37 15.23 11.99 -10.95
C LYS A 37 14.02 12.51 -10.18
N LEU A 38 14.22 13.61 -9.45
CA LEU A 38 13.17 14.38 -8.79
C LEU A 38 13.04 15.74 -9.47
N VAL A 39 11.82 16.09 -9.87
CA VAL A 39 11.51 17.31 -10.59
C VAL A 39 10.56 18.15 -9.77
N GLU A 40 11.00 19.37 -9.40
CA GLU A 40 10.13 20.31 -8.71
C GLU A 40 9.03 20.82 -9.64
N VAL A 41 7.79 20.79 -9.14
CA VAL A 41 6.59 21.23 -9.86
C VAL A 41 5.70 22.10 -8.98
N SER A 42 4.73 22.80 -9.60
CA SER A 42 3.78 23.66 -8.89
C SER A 42 2.54 22.94 -8.34
N TYR A 43 2.30 21.70 -8.77
CA TYR A 43 1.28 20.81 -8.21
C TYR A 43 1.90 19.88 -7.18
N LEU A 44 1.13 18.95 -6.61
CA LEU A 44 1.57 18.20 -5.45
C LEU A 44 2.67 17.18 -5.76
N GLY A 45 2.38 16.18 -6.56
CA GLY A 45 3.30 15.13 -6.99
C GLY A 45 2.65 14.26 -8.04
N MET A 46 3.48 13.47 -8.71
CA MET A 46 3.03 12.48 -9.68
C MET A 46 4.16 11.48 -9.96
N GLU A 47 3.79 10.23 -10.15
CA GLU A 47 4.68 9.09 -10.29
C GLU A 47 5.28 8.91 -11.69
N HIS A 48 5.67 9.97 -12.37
CA HIS A 48 6.30 9.83 -13.69
C HIS A 48 7.59 9.00 -13.60
N GLN A 49 7.64 7.92 -14.37
CA GLN A 49 8.76 6.99 -14.38
C GLN A 49 10.10 7.72 -14.60
N SER A 50 11.06 7.48 -13.71
CA SER A 50 12.41 8.09 -13.69
C SER A 50 12.45 9.63 -13.67
N ALA A 51 11.29 10.29 -13.56
CA ALA A 51 11.16 11.75 -13.48
C ALA A 51 10.05 12.12 -12.48
N VAL A 52 10.14 11.56 -11.28
CA VAL A 52 9.17 11.74 -10.19
C VAL A 52 8.99 13.21 -9.89
N THR A 53 7.75 13.70 -10.01
CA THR A 53 7.47 15.10 -9.72
C THR A 53 7.11 15.30 -8.26
N TYR A 54 7.58 16.44 -7.73
CA TYR A 54 7.44 16.78 -6.32
C TYR A 54 7.13 18.26 -6.14
N GLY A 55 5.93 18.55 -5.67
CA GLY A 55 5.42 19.91 -5.52
C GLY A 55 5.26 20.32 -4.07
N ASN A 56 6.33 20.73 -3.46
CA ASN A 56 6.37 21.10 -2.05
C ASN A 56 6.36 22.62 -1.80
N ASN A 57 6.33 23.50 -2.76
CA ASN A 57 6.30 24.95 -2.58
C ASN A 57 7.09 25.48 -1.35
N TRP A 58 8.39 25.28 -1.35
CA TRP A 58 9.32 25.54 -0.23
C TRP A 58 9.16 26.91 0.47
N SER A 59 8.67 27.93 -0.22
CA SER A 59 8.48 29.26 0.34
C SER A 59 7.28 29.41 1.28
N ASN A 60 6.29 28.54 1.17
CA ASN A 60 5.07 28.57 1.97
C ASN A 60 5.01 27.44 3.02
N TRP A 61 6.07 26.67 3.13
CA TRP A 61 6.09 25.44 3.87
C TRP A 61 6.63 25.56 5.29
N GLY A 62 6.65 26.75 5.81
CA GLY A 62 6.49 26.91 7.24
C GLY A 62 5.11 26.45 7.73
N GLY A 63 4.22 26.12 6.82
CA GLY A 63 2.92 25.51 7.05
C GLY A 63 2.90 24.13 6.40
N GLU A 64 3.14 23.16 7.17
CA GLU A 64 3.00 21.74 6.89
C GLU A 64 1.64 21.44 6.25
N ARG A 65 1.61 21.13 4.96
CA ARG A 65 0.47 20.36 4.45
C ARG A 65 0.53 19.01 5.11
N SER A 66 -0.55 18.58 5.76
CA SER A 66 -0.61 17.43 6.67
C SER A 66 -0.14 16.09 6.09
N TRP A 67 0.06 15.98 4.81
CA TRP A 67 0.50 14.78 4.10
C TRP A 67 1.88 14.86 3.45
N THR A 68 2.52 16.03 3.41
CA THR A 68 3.95 16.16 3.19
C THR A 68 4.71 16.15 4.51
N ASN A 69 3.99 16.09 5.63
CA ASN A 69 4.61 15.96 6.94
C ASN A 69 5.51 14.74 6.94
N LYS A 70 6.67 14.94 7.50
CA LYS A 70 7.54 13.82 7.80
C LYS A 70 6.77 12.82 8.65
N TYR A 71 6.48 11.66 8.10
CA TYR A 71 5.92 10.58 8.88
C TYR A 71 6.80 10.35 10.10
N TYR A 72 6.26 10.65 11.29
CA TYR A 72 6.96 10.54 12.58
C TYR A 72 8.37 11.16 12.59
N GLY A 73 8.63 12.18 11.76
CA GLY A 73 9.93 12.85 11.68
C GLY A 73 11.00 12.09 10.85
N ILE A 74 10.69 10.92 10.28
CA ILE A 74 11.69 10.06 9.62
C ILE A 74 11.79 10.27 8.10
N VAL A 75 10.67 10.59 7.42
CA VAL A 75 10.63 10.71 5.96
C VAL A 75 9.53 11.65 5.52
N ASP A 76 9.73 12.36 4.42
CA ASP A 76 8.67 13.09 3.73
C ASP A 76 7.71 12.10 3.05
N GLY A 77 6.43 12.17 3.43
CA GLY A 77 5.41 11.23 2.98
C GLY A 77 5.13 11.31 1.48
N LEU A 78 5.12 12.50 0.90
CA LEU A 78 4.93 12.68 -0.54
C LEU A 78 6.10 12.11 -1.32
N LEU A 79 7.32 12.47 -0.95
CA LEU A 79 8.52 11.97 -1.60
C LEU A 79 8.59 10.43 -1.53
N PHE A 80 8.20 9.85 -0.38
CA PHE A 80 8.16 8.41 -0.22
C PHE A 80 7.11 7.77 -1.13
N HIS A 81 5.89 8.31 -1.13
CA HIS A 81 4.76 7.81 -1.91
C HIS A 81 5.06 7.81 -3.40
N GLU A 82 5.48 8.95 -3.94
CA GLU A 82 5.80 9.07 -5.37
C GLU A 82 7.01 8.20 -5.77
N THR A 83 7.96 7.97 -4.85
CA THR A 83 9.06 7.04 -5.10
C THR A 83 8.59 5.58 -5.09
N ALA A 84 7.59 5.23 -4.27
CA ALA A 84 7.01 3.89 -4.21
C ALA A 84 6.46 3.45 -5.57
N HIS A 85 5.92 4.38 -6.33
CA HIS A 85 5.37 4.12 -7.64
C HIS A 85 6.39 3.68 -8.69
N GLU A 86 7.68 3.88 -8.48
CA GLU A 86 8.69 3.29 -9.36
C GLU A 86 8.65 1.76 -9.37
N TRP A 87 8.19 1.15 -8.27
CA TRP A 87 7.86 -0.28 -8.17
C TRP A 87 6.39 -0.55 -8.47
N TRP A 88 5.47 0.17 -7.79
CA TRP A 88 4.02 -0.04 -7.79
C TRP A 88 3.31 1.00 -8.66
N GLY A 89 3.29 0.81 -9.96
CA GLY A 89 2.77 1.74 -10.96
C GLY A 89 3.62 1.72 -12.22
N ASN A 90 4.90 2.07 -12.10
CA ASN A 90 5.80 2.15 -13.25
C ASN A 90 6.37 0.79 -13.65
N SER A 91 6.84 -0.02 -12.70
CA SER A 91 7.34 -1.37 -12.97
C SER A 91 6.20 -2.41 -13.01
N ILE A 92 5.32 -2.36 -12.01
CA ILE A 92 4.15 -3.23 -11.92
C ILE A 92 2.92 -2.36 -12.10
N THR A 93 2.37 -2.35 -13.29
CA THR A 93 1.26 -1.47 -13.67
C THR A 93 -0.08 -2.19 -13.57
N ALA A 94 -1.10 -1.54 -13.05
CA ALA A 94 -2.46 -2.06 -13.12
C ALA A 94 -2.91 -2.17 -14.58
N ILE A 95 -3.50 -3.31 -14.96
CA ILE A 95 -3.94 -3.56 -16.34
C ILE A 95 -5.09 -2.63 -16.76
N ASP A 96 -5.82 -2.08 -15.79
CA ASP A 96 -6.99 -1.21 -15.98
C ASP A 96 -7.17 -0.34 -14.73
N PRO A 97 -7.70 0.89 -14.85
CA PRO A 97 -8.03 1.75 -13.70
C PRO A 97 -8.87 1.07 -12.62
N ALA A 98 -9.67 0.07 -12.97
CA ALA A 98 -10.41 -0.75 -12.02
C ALA A 98 -9.51 -1.45 -10.97
N HIS A 99 -8.25 -1.67 -11.30
CA HIS A 99 -7.25 -2.32 -10.42
C HIS A 99 -6.25 -1.33 -9.81
N MET A 100 -6.54 -0.03 -9.79
CA MET A 100 -5.63 1.03 -9.33
C MET A 100 -5.12 0.85 -7.89
N TRP A 101 -5.83 0.09 -7.06
CA TRP A 101 -5.37 -0.24 -5.71
C TRP A 101 -4.00 -0.93 -5.70
N ILE A 102 -3.62 -1.61 -6.80
CA ILE A 102 -2.29 -2.24 -6.95
C ILE A 102 -1.19 -1.19 -6.96
N GLN A 103 -1.45 -0.01 -7.52
CA GLN A 103 -0.51 1.10 -7.48
C GLN A 103 -0.60 1.82 -6.12
N GLU A 104 -1.76 2.34 -5.80
CA GLU A 104 -1.96 3.20 -4.65
C GLU A 104 -1.95 2.47 -3.30
N GLY A 105 -2.61 1.31 -3.23
CA GLY A 105 -2.66 0.51 -2.01
C GLY A 105 -1.29 -0.05 -1.62
N PHE A 106 -0.49 -0.49 -2.60
CA PHE A 106 0.88 -0.92 -2.33
C PHE A 106 1.80 0.25 -1.98
N ALA A 107 1.62 1.44 -2.61
CA ALA A 107 2.39 2.62 -2.23
C ALA A 107 2.15 2.99 -0.76
N VAL A 108 0.88 3.09 -0.34
CA VAL A 108 0.51 3.37 1.08
C VAL A 108 0.95 2.25 2.02
N TYR A 109 0.86 0.98 1.60
CA TYR A 109 1.35 -0.11 2.43
C TYR A 109 2.87 -0.10 2.58
N SER A 110 3.60 0.32 1.54
CA SER A 110 5.05 0.51 1.62
C SER A 110 5.44 1.63 2.59
N GLU A 111 4.63 2.71 2.69
CA GLU A 111 4.78 3.73 3.74
C GLU A 111 4.71 3.09 5.14
N ALA A 112 3.70 2.24 5.36
CA ALA A 112 3.53 1.53 6.62
C ALA A 112 4.72 0.61 6.93
N LEU A 113 5.20 -0.15 5.94
CA LEU A 113 6.37 -1.03 6.09
C LEU A 113 7.66 -0.26 6.35
N TYR A 114 7.82 0.95 5.78
CA TYR A 114 8.98 1.79 6.08
C TYR A 114 8.94 2.31 7.53
N ILE A 115 7.77 2.70 8.01
CA ILE A 115 7.57 3.08 9.41
C ILE A 115 7.89 1.89 10.33
N GLU A 116 7.41 0.70 10.00
CA GLU A 116 7.74 -0.53 10.74
C GLU A 116 9.25 -0.78 10.76
N HIS A 117 9.91 -0.65 9.61
CA HIS A 117 11.36 -0.83 9.48
C HIS A 117 12.18 0.14 10.33
N LYS A 118 11.71 1.38 10.49
CA LYS A 118 12.42 2.43 11.24
C LYS A 118 12.04 2.50 12.71
N LEU A 119 10.78 2.29 13.04
CA LEU A 119 10.19 2.60 14.36
C LEU A 119 9.49 1.41 15.03
N GLY A 120 9.34 0.30 14.31
CA GLY A 120 8.73 -0.93 14.83
C GLY A 120 7.22 -1.05 14.57
N TYR A 121 6.73 -2.27 14.83
CA TYR A 121 5.38 -2.72 14.48
C TYR A 121 4.27 -1.86 15.08
N ASN A 122 4.36 -1.49 16.36
CA ASN A 122 3.30 -0.73 17.04
C ASN A 122 3.10 0.66 16.41
N VAL A 123 4.18 1.34 16.01
CA VAL A 123 4.08 2.66 15.34
C VAL A 123 3.47 2.52 13.94
N MET A 124 3.77 1.43 13.25
CA MET A 124 3.15 1.11 11.97
C MET A 124 1.64 0.86 12.13
N ILE A 125 1.21 0.15 13.18
CA ILE A 125 -0.23 -0.04 13.47
C ILE A 125 -0.92 1.30 13.73
N ASP A 126 -0.32 2.21 14.51
CA ASP A 126 -0.87 3.55 14.74
C ASP A 126 -1.03 4.34 13.43
N PHE A 127 -0.07 4.23 12.53
CA PHE A 127 -0.15 4.82 11.19
C PHE A 127 -1.32 4.25 10.38
N LEU A 128 -1.44 2.92 10.31
CA LEU A 128 -2.55 2.27 9.60
C LEU A 128 -3.91 2.61 10.21
N LEU A 129 -4.01 2.69 11.54
CA LEU A 129 -5.26 3.10 12.22
C LEU A 129 -5.70 4.50 11.80
N LYS A 130 -4.78 5.45 11.68
CA LYS A 130 -5.07 6.79 11.15
C LYS A 130 -5.53 6.75 9.69
N LYS A 131 -4.87 5.93 8.85
CA LYS A 131 -5.30 5.74 7.44
C LYS A 131 -6.69 5.12 7.35
N ARG A 132 -7.07 4.22 8.27
CA ARG A 132 -8.40 3.61 8.34
C ARG A 132 -9.53 4.62 8.48
N GLU A 133 -9.31 5.72 9.19
CA GLU A 133 -10.32 6.79 9.35
C GLU A 133 -10.77 7.39 8.01
N GLY A 134 -9.92 7.33 6.99
CA GLY A 134 -10.22 7.79 5.63
C GLY A 134 -11.01 6.80 4.76
N ILE A 135 -11.19 5.54 5.19
CA ILE A 135 -11.90 4.52 4.40
C ILE A 135 -13.40 4.78 4.43
N LYS A 136 -14.02 4.85 3.27
CA LYS A 136 -15.45 5.17 3.10
C LYS A 136 -16.35 3.95 2.94
N ASN A 137 -15.85 2.89 2.31
CA ASN A 137 -16.63 1.68 1.99
C ASN A 137 -17.95 1.98 1.24
N ASN A 138 -17.95 2.99 0.38
CA ASN A 138 -19.14 3.36 -0.41
C ASN A 138 -19.27 2.52 -1.69
N LEU A 139 -18.14 2.09 -2.23
CA LEU A 139 -18.03 1.34 -3.48
C LEU A 139 -16.99 0.21 -3.33
N PRO A 140 -17.07 -0.86 -4.13
CA PRO A 140 -15.97 -1.81 -4.26
C PRO A 140 -14.68 -1.10 -4.68
N ILE A 141 -13.52 -1.61 -4.26
CA ILE A 141 -12.23 -1.05 -4.69
C ILE A 141 -11.98 -1.38 -6.17
N VAL A 142 -12.31 -2.62 -6.57
CA VAL A 142 -12.23 -3.08 -7.95
C VAL A 142 -13.61 -2.93 -8.59
N GLY A 143 -13.66 -2.16 -9.66
CA GLY A 143 -14.88 -1.91 -10.42
C GLY A 143 -14.91 -2.64 -11.77
N PRO A 144 -15.82 -2.26 -12.65
CA PRO A 144 -15.89 -2.81 -13.98
C PRO A 144 -14.65 -2.41 -14.80
N VAL A 145 -14.12 -3.36 -15.54
CA VAL A 145 -12.99 -3.16 -16.47
C VAL A 145 -13.48 -2.45 -17.75
N ASN A 146 -12.60 -1.67 -18.38
CA ASN A 146 -12.88 -0.84 -19.55
C ASN A 146 -13.85 0.33 -19.28
N GLU A 147 -14.01 0.72 -18.03
CA GLU A 147 -14.77 1.89 -17.63
C GLU A 147 -13.87 2.87 -16.88
N ASN A 148 -14.21 4.16 -16.92
CA ASN A 148 -13.51 5.14 -16.09
C ASN A 148 -13.99 5.03 -14.64
N TYR A 149 -13.61 3.92 -13.99
CA TYR A 149 -13.94 3.63 -12.61
C TYR A 149 -12.70 3.78 -11.74
N TRP A 150 -12.80 4.59 -10.73
CA TRP A 150 -11.76 4.76 -9.73
C TRP A 150 -12.36 4.97 -8.35
N ALA A 151 -12.18 4.01 -7.47
CA ALA A 151 -12.59 4.09 -6.07
C ALA A 151 -11.65 5.00 -5.26
N VAL A 152 -11.63 6.29 -5.60
CA VAL A 152 -10.74 7.29 -5.00
C VAL A 152 -10.77 7.24 -3.48
N GLY A 153 -9.61 7.23 -2.86
CA GLY A 153 -9.43 7.15 -1.41
C GLY A 153 -9.39 5.73 -0.87
N ASP A 154 -10.37 4.90 -1.19
CA ASP A 154 -10.39 3.50 -0.74
C ASP A 154 -9.35 2.63 -1.47
N SER A 155 -9.00 2.95 -2.72
CA SER A 155 -7.88 2.32 -3.43
C SER A 155 -6.56 2.46 -2.66
N TYR A 156 -6.35 3.59 -2.02
CA TYR A 156 -5.21 3.90 -1.16
C TYR A 156 -5.30 3.19 0.19
N ASN A 157 -6.19 3.69 1.04
CA ASN A 157 -6.24 3.34 2.45
C ASN A 157 -6.78 1.93 2.69
N LYS A 158 -7.90 1.56 2.05
CA LYS A 158 -8.46 0.21 2.17
C LYS A 158 -7.55 -0.81 1.47
N GLY A 159 -6.95 -0.46 0.31
CA GLY A 159 -5.95 -1.31 -0.35
C GLY A 159 -4.80 -1.68 0.58
N ALA A 160 -4.20 -0.70 1.26
CA ALA A 160 -3.15 -0.93 2.25
C ALA A 160 -3.62 -1.79 3.44
N TRP A 161 -4.84 -1.54 3.95
CA TRP A 161 -5.42 -2.34 5.03
C TRP A 161 -5.66 -3.79 4.63
N VAL A 162 -6.11 -4.05 3.41
CA VAL A 162 -6.29 -5.43 2.91
C VAL A 162 -4.97 -6.16 2.83
N LEU A 163 -3.90 -5.51 2.37
CA LEU A 163 -2.56 -6.10 2.37
C LEU A 163 -2.10 -6.45 3.79
N HIS A 164 -2.30 -5.57 4.75
CA HIS A 164 -1.98 -5.85 6.15
C HIS A 164 -2.87 -6.95 6.75
N THR A 165 -4.15 -6.99 6.40
CA THR A 165 -5.07 -8.07 6.78
C THR A 165 -4.61 -9.43 6.25
N LEU A 166 -4.16 -9.49 5.00
CA LEU A 166 -3.60 -10.70 4.40
C LEU A 166 -2.31 -11.15 5.10
N ARG A 167 -1.41 -10.22 5.45
CA ARG A 167 -0.21 -10.53 6.25
C ARG A 167 -0.58 -11.25 7.54
N ASN A 168 -1.56 -10.71 8.28
CA ASN A 168 -2.03 -11.34 9.52
C ASN A 168 -2.75 -12.68 9.28
N ALA A 169 -3.58 -12.77 8.23
CA ALA A 169 -4.26 -14.02 7.88
C ALA A 169 -3.29 -15.14 7.44
N ILE A 170 -2.16 -14.78 6.83
CA ILE A 170 -1.07 -15.71 6.49
C ILE A 170 -0.30 -16.11 7.74
N ASN A 171 -0.14 -15.19 8.69
CA ASN A 171 0.54 -15.35 9.99
C ASN A 171 1.96 -15.93 9.85
N ASN A 172 2.70 -15.45 8.87
CA ASN A 172 4.09 -15.82 8.62
C ASN A 172 4.79 -14.69 7.85
N ASP A 173 5.53 -13.85 8.56
CA ASP A 173 6.20 -12.68 8.00
C ASP A 173 7.27 -13.03 6.97
N ASP A 174 8.06 -14.07 7.20
CA ASP A 174 9.08 -14.50 6.24
C ASP A 174 8.45 -14.91 4.90
N LEU A 175 7.36 -15.66 4.97
CA LEU A 175 6.59 -16.04 3.78
C LEU A 175 5.96 -14.81 3.13
N TRP A 176 5.37 -13.90 3.91
CA TRP A 176 4.76 -12.68 3.40
C TRP A 176 5.75 -11.81 2.65
N PHE A 177 6.86 -11.43 3.28
CA PHE A 177 7.85 -10.56 2.67
C PHE A 177 8.58 -11.19 1.48
N SER A 178 8.90 -12.48 1.57
CA SER A 178 9.48 -13.20 0.42
C SER A 178 8.50 -13.30 -0.75
N THR A 179 7.20 -13.46 -0.48
CA THR A 179 6.15 -13.48 -1.50
C THR A 179 6.00 -12.13 -2.18
N LEU A 180 5.95 -11.02 -1.41
CA LEU A 180 5.87 -9.67 -1.98
C LEU A 180 7.10 -9.35 -2.84
N LYS A 181 8.30 -9.64 -2.35
CA LYS A 181 9.53 -9.43 -3.11
C LYS A 181 9.54 -10.24 -4.39
N LYS A 182 9.17 -11.51 -4.31
CA LYS A 182 9.13 -12.38 -5.47
C LYS A 182 8.05 -11.94 -6.47
N PHE A 183 6.88 -11.50 -5.98
CA PHE A 183 5.85 -10.94 -6.84
C PHE A 183 6.36 -9.71 -7.61
N ALA A 184 7.06 -8.81 -6.94
CA ALA A 184 7.61 -7.62 -7.55
C ALA A 184 8.67 -7.95 -8.62
N VAL A 185 9.55 -8.91 -8.34
CA VAL A 185 10.61 -9.33 -9.28
C VAL A 185 10.03 -10.08 -10.48
N ASP A 186 9.10 -11.03 -10.24
CA ASP A 186 8.53 -11.88 -11.31
C ASP A 186 7.61 -11.09 -12.26
N ASN A 187 7.05 -9.98 -11.79
CA ASN A 187 6.15 -9.11 -12.57
C ASN A 187 6.78 -7.76 -12.93
N ALA A 188 8.10 -7.64 -12.84
CA ALA A 188 8.79 -6.41 -13.24
C ALA A 188 8.50 -6.04 -14.70
N LYS A 189 8.23 -4.75 -14.95
CA LYS A 189 7.90 -4.19 -16.27
C LYS A 189 6.68 -4.87 -16.93
N SER A 190 5.68 -5.23 -16.13
CA SER A 190 4.48 -5.90 -16.64
C SER A 190 3.17 -5.30 -16.09
N HIS A 191 2.06 -5.72 -16.70
CA HIS A 191 0.72 -5.34 -16.29
C HIS A 191 0.08 -6.49 -15.50
N VAL A 192 -0.56 -6.15 -14.39
CA VAL A 192 -1.17 -7.12 -13.49
C VAL A 192 -2.60 -6.72 -13.09
N SER A 193 -3.42 -7.72 -12.76
CA SER A 193 -4.76 -7.53 -12.20
C SER A 193 -4.81 -7.97 -10.74
N THR A 194 -5.93 -7.72 -10.08
CA THR A 194 -6.21 -8.24 -8.74
C THR A 194 -6.11 -9.77 -8.70
N GLU A 195 -6.59 -10.45 -9.74
CA GLU A 195 -6.52 -11.91 -9.87
C GLU A 195 -5.09 -12.41 -10.04
N THR A 196 -4.24 -11.65 -10.73
CA THR A 196 -2.80 -11.97 -10.82
C THR A 196 -2.17 -12.04 -9.44
N PHE A 197 -2.43 -11.04 -8.59
CA PHE A 197 -1.93 -11.02 -7.22
C PHE A 197 -2.56 -12.11 -6.35
N LEU A 198 -3.90 -12.32 -6.43
CA LEU A 198 -4.59 -13.39 -5.72
C LEU A 198 -3.98 -14.77 -6.02
N ASN A 199 -3.82 -15.10 -7.30
CA ASN A 199 -3.26 -16.37 -7.71
C ASN A 199 -1.81 -16.56 -7.23
N TYR A 200 -1.07 -15.45 -7.15
CA TYR A 200 0.29 -15.46 -6.63
C TYR A 200 0.32 -15.79 -5.12
N ILE A 201 -0.57 -15.17 -4.33
CA ILE A 201 -0.73 -15.44 -2.91
C ILE A 201 -1.17 -16.90 -2.67
N ILE A 202 -2.16 -17.40 -3.42
CA ILE A 202 -2.62 -18.79 -3.33
C ILE A 202 -1.47 -19.76 -3.60
N LYS A 203 -0.70 -19.52 -4.67
CA LYS A 203 0.45 -20.35 -5.03
C LYS A 203 1.54 -20.34 -3.95
N ALA A 204 1.85 -19.18 -3.39
CA ALA A 204 2.90 -19.03 -2.38
C ALA A 204 2.52 -19.67 -1.05
N THR A 205 1.26 -19.56 -0.65
CA THR A 205 0.78 -20.01 0.68
C THR A 205 0.20 -21.41 0.66
N GLY A 206 -0.21 -21.92 -0.49
CA GLY A 206 -1.00 -23.15 -0.62
C GLY A 206 -2.43 -23.05 -0.06
N LYS A 207 -2.89 -21.86 0.32
CA LYS A 207 -4.22 -21.60 0.91
C LYS A 207 -5.08 -20.78 -0.06
N ASN A 208 -6.38 -21.09 -0.10
CA ASN A 208 -7.32 -20.35 -0.94
C ASN A 208 -7.85 -19.11 -0.19
N TYR A 209 -7.43 -17.93 -0.61
CA TYR A 209 -7.90 -16.63 -0.12
C TYR A 209 -8.95 -15.96 -1.02
N GLN A 210 -9.50 -16.67 -2.00
CA GLN A 210 -10.41 -16.10 -3.01
C GLN A 210 -11.59 -15.35 -2.38
N LEU A 211 -12.26 -15.92 -1.39
CA LEU A 211 -13.41 -15.28 -0.76
C LEU A 211 -13.00 -14.06 0.10
N VAL A 212 -11.79 -14.06 0.67
CA VAL A 212 -11.24 -12.90 1.36
C VAL A 212 -11.02 -11.76 0.35
N PHE A 213 -10.41 -12.06 -0.80
CA PHE A 213 -10.23 -11.09 -1.88
C PHE A 213 -11.56 -10.56 -2.39
N TYR A 214 -12.53 -11.43 -2.67
CA TYR A 214 -13.83 -10.99 -3.17
C TYR A 214 -14.56 -10.10 -2.18
N GLN A 215 -14.51 -10.42 -0.89
CA GLN A 215 -15.11 -9.59 0.14
C GLN A 215 -14.49 -8.20 0.22
N TYR A 216 -13.18 -8.09 0.16
CA TYR A 216 -12.51 -6.80 0.36
C TYR A 216 -12.37 -5.96 -0.90
N PHE A 217 -12.24 -6.59 -2.06
CA PHE A 217 -12.00 -5.88 -3.31
C PHE A 217 -13.25 -5.69 -4.17
N TYR A 218 -14.15 -6.66 -4.21
CA TYR A 218 -15.34 -6.65 -5.07
C TYR A 218 -16.65 -6.42 -4.31
N ASP A 219 -16.60 -6.37 -2.99
CA ASP A 219 -17.72 -5.97 -2.13
C ASP A 219 -17.28 -4.75 -1.30
N HIS A 220 -18.18 -3.79 -1.13
CA HIS A 220 -17.88 -2.59 -0.34
C HIS A 220 -18.08 -2.80 1.16
N ARG A 221 -18.85 -3.82 1.57
CA ARG A 221 -19.20 -4.08 2.97
C ARG A 221 -17.99 -4.60 3.76
N PRO A 222 -17.61 -3.95 4.87
CA PRO A 222 -16.59 -4.50 5.75
C PRO A 222 -17.16 -5.72 6.50
N PRO A 223 -16.38 -6.83 6.62
CA PRO A 223 -16.75 -7.95 7.46
C PRO A 223 -16.92 -7.53 8.92
N THR A 224 -17.90 -8.10 9.58
CA THR A 224 -18.11 -7.93 11.03
C THR A 224 -17.86 -9.26 11.73
N PHE A 225 -16.94 -9.25 12.70
CA PHE A 225 -16.68 -10.40 13.56
C PHE A 225 -17.56 -10.29 14.81
N GLU A 226 -18.49 -11.20 14.95
CA GLU A 226 -19.39 -11.28 16.09
C GLU A 226 -19.01 -12.48 16.94
N TYR A 227 -18.92 -12.28 18.25
CA TYR A 227 -18.58 -13.38 19.16
C TYR A 227 -19.25 -13.22 20.53
N TYR A 228 -19.40 -14.34 21.22
CA TYR A 228 -19.72 -14.39 22.63
C TYR A 228 -19.08 -15.61 23.29
N GLN A 229 -18.92 -15.55 24.60
CA GLN A 229 -18.39 -16.64 25.40
C GLN A 229 -19.45 -17.14 26.40
N GLU A 230 -19.60 -18.45 26.50
CA GLU A 230 -20.45 -19.10 27.47
C GLU A 230 -19.65 -20.22 28.16
N GLY A 231 -19.29 -20.01 29.43
CA GLY A 231 -18.37 -20.89 30.15
C GLY A 231 -17.01 -20.97 29.47
N GLN A 232 -16.61 -22.18 29.09
CA GLN A 232 -15.35 -22.42 28.34
C GLN A 232 -15.54 -22.44 26.82
N MET A 233 -16.77 -22.23 26.35
CA MET A 233 -17.07 -22.26 24.92
C MET A 233 -17.02 -20.85 24.34
N PHE A 234 -16.33 -20.71 23.21
CA PHE A 234 -16.25 -19.49 22.43
C PHE A 234 -17.04 -19.68 21.13
N TYR A 235 -18.07 -18.85 20.94
CA TYR A 235 -18.93 -18.87 19.76
C TYR A 235 -18.65 -17.64 18.92
N TYR A 236 -18.46 -17.82 17.63
CA TYR A 236 -18.22 -16.71 16.72
C TYR A 236 -18.86 -16.90 15.35
N ARG A 237 -19.07 -15.81 14.65
CA ARG A 237 -19.44 -15.82 13.25
C ARG A 237 -18.95 -14.57 12.54
N TRP A 238 -18.81 -14.70 11.23
CA TRP A 238 -18.68 -13.55 10.36
C TRP A 238 -20.07 -13.13 9.88
N SER A 239 -20.41 -11.84 10.02
CA SER A 239 -21.61 -11.20 9.48
C SER A 239 -21.24 -10.07 8.54
N ASN A 240 -22.22 -9.56 7.78
CA ASN A 240 -21.99 -8.55 6.74
C ASN A 240 -20.99 -8.98 5.65
N VAL A 241 -21.04 -10.25 5.26
CA VAL A 241 -20.09 -10.88 4.34
C VAL A 241 -20.78 -11.59 3.18
N ILE A 242 -20.02 -11.84 2.11
CA ILE A 242 -20.46 -12.71 1.02
C ILE A 242 -20.60 -14.16 1.51
N SER A 243 -21.44 -14.93 0.81
CA SER A 243 -21.65 -16.34 1.18
C SER A 243 -20.36 -17.14 1.14
N GLY A 244 -20.11 -17.92 2.20
CA GLY A 244 -18.92 -18.76 2.33
C GLY A 244 -17.67 -18.03 2.79
N PHE A 245 -17.73 -16.74 3.08
CA PHE A 245 -16.58 -16.00 3.62
C PHE A 245 -16.05 -16.64 4.90
N ALA A 246 -14.75 -16.86 4.94
CA ALA A 246 -14.02 -17.29 6.11
C ALA A 246 -12.64 -16.65 6.10
N MET A 247 -12.22 -16.12 7.24
CA MET A 247 -10.89 -15.56 7.44
C MET A 247 -10.40 -15.98 8.83
N PRO A 248 -9.16 -16.44 8.98
CA PRO A 248 -8.59 -16.73 10.29
C PRO A 248 -8.47 -15.45 11.11
N VAL A 249 -8.69 -15.55 12.41
CA VAL A 249 -8.44 -14.51 13.39
C VAL A 249 -7.74 -15.11 14.60
N ASP A 250 -6.80 -14.39 15.16
CA ASP A 250 -6.20 -14.75 16.43
C ASP A 250 -7.08 -14.22 17.56
N ILE A 251 -7.33 -15.06 18.56
CA ILE A 251 -8.15 -14.74 19.72
C ILE A 251 -7.31 -15.00 20.95
N ASP A 252 -7.16 -13.96 21.78
CA ASP A 252 -6.63 -14.07 23.13
C ASP A 252 -7.79 -14.26 24.11
N LEU A 253 -7.81 -15.39 24.80
CA LEU A 253 -8.85 -15.78 25.76
C LEU A 253 -8.40 -15.57 27.22
N ASN A 254 -7.52 -14.58 27.50
CA ASN A 254 -7.07 -14.27 28.87
C ASN A 254 -8.20 -13.83 29.79
#